data_7b5fb71e213af3ea5b04e459829cd9eb
#
_entry.id   7b5fb71e213af3ea5b04e459829cd9eb
#
_cell.length_a   1.000
_cell.length_b   1.000
_cell.length_c   1.000
_cell.angle_alpha   90.00
_cell.angle_beta   90.00
_cell.angle_gamma   90.00
#
_symmetry.space_group_name_H-M   'P 1'
#
loop_
_entity.id
_entity.type
_entity.pdbx_description
1 polymer ?
#
loop_
_entity_poly.entity_id
_entity_poly.type
_entity_poly.pdbx_seq_one_letter_code
_entity_poly.pdbx_strand_id
1 'polypeptide(L)'
;YNPIVADDLIAEPYAVGQRFTCRPDDAYSRFTIESEGAPLKLYDGRMNHNNGWFVLSSEIPEGKTEGAVRWIIKPNVVPGWLSAPVVQVSQVGYHPAQPKVAIVELDRNDPARGQAALVKITENGEVPVQTLNGEEWGQFLRYEYLRFDFTAVQEEGLYKVRYGASESAIFRIASDVYDRGVWQPVLEYFLPVQMCHMRVNEKYRVWHDLCHDDDARMAPVNRNHFDGYVQGPSTLTKYQPGDSVPGLNVGGWHDAGDFDLRIESQAGECYILALAYEAFNVNYDATTVDQAHKVVEIHQPDGRNDILQQIEHGMLSVVGGYRSLGRLYRGIICSHLRQYVLLGDSAAMTKNIKGDDDDRWVFTEDNPPRELTTAAQLAASSRALKGFNDELSAHALEAAQELYRVTRVEDDKALSAKIHAAAELLLTTGEEVYRSFLLENLNFIAKNIKNLGWIAARAVKAVNDAHFESELRKAMQTLKQELDQLSAETPYGIPYHPY
;
A
#
# COMPACT_ATOMS: atom_id res chain seq x y z
N TYR A 1 -15.36 4.47 11.94
CA TYR A 1 -16.41 3.51 11.63
C TYR A 1 -17.55 3.69 12.59
N ASN A 2 -18.49 4.47 12.18
CA ASN A 2 -19.70 4.70 12.96
C ASN A 2 -20.85 3.75 12.66
N PRO A 3 -20.79 2.84 11.79
CA PRO A 3 -21.95 2.07 11.39
C PRO A 3 -22.29 0.91 12.30
N ILE A 4 -21.36 0.58 13.17
CA ILE A 4 -21.53 -0.51 14.13
C ILE A 4 -22.41 -0.08 15.29
N VAL A 5 -22.65 1.18 15.40
CA VAL A 5 -23.65 1.65 16.36
C VAL A 5 -24.99 1.18 15.83
N ALA A 6 -25.45 0.06 16.32
CA ALA A 6 -26.87 -0.19 16.30
C ALA A 6 -27.53 1.12 16.76
N ASP A 7 -28.59 1.54 16.11
CA ASP A 7 -29.28 2.80 16.39
C ASP A 7 -29.59 3.02 17.88
N ASP A 8 -29.48 1.98 18.69
CA ASP A 8 -29.74 1.91 20.11
C ASP A 8 -28.50 2.03 21.01
N LEU A 9 -27.28 2.11 20.46
CA LEU A 9 -26.05 2.11 21.25
C LEU A 9 -25.61 3.55 21.51
N ILE A 10 -26.03 4.11 22.64
CA ILE A 10 -25.56 5.41 23.11
C ILE A 10 -24.24 5.21 23.86
N ALA A 11 -23.16 5.74 23.32
CA ALA A 11 -21.88 5.71 24.01
C ALA A 11 -21.95 6.55 25.29
N GLU A 12 -21.69 5.92 26.42
CA GLU A 12 -21.59 6.62 27.69
C GLU A 12 -20.12 7.01 27.98
N PRO A 13 -19.87 8.18 28.60
CA PRO A 13 -18.53 8.56 28.94
C PRO A 13 -17.96 7.71 30.08
N TYR A 14 -16.70 7.32 29.99
CA TYR A 14 -15.97 6.69 31.09
C TYR A 14 -15.89 7.55 32.34
N ALA A 15 -15.75 8.85 32.11
CA ALA A 15 -15.62 9.82 33.17
C ALA A 15 -16.13 11.19 32.71
N VAL A 16 -16.66 11.95 33.68
CA VAL A 16 -17.10 13.33 33.49
C VAL A 16 -16.45 14.18 34.57
N GLY A 17 -15.87 15.34 34.21
CA GLY A 17 -15.22 16.23 35.17
C GLY A 17 -14.73 17.51 34.54
N GLN A 18 -14.28 18.45 35.37
CA GLN A 18 -13.72 19.73 34.89
C GLN A 18 -12.23 19.64 34.54
N ARG A 19 -11.60 18.50 34.89
CA ARG A 19 -10.16 18.32 34.73
C ARG A 19 -9.84 16.84 34.48
N PHE A 20 -9.00 16.59 33.48
CA PHE A 20 -8.38 15.30 33.23
C PHE A 20 -6.87 15.41 33.19
N THR A 21 -6.18 14.47 33.79
CA THR A 21 -4.74 14.35 33.70
C THR A 21 -4.38 13.04 32.99
N CYS A 22 -3.69 13.15 31.88
CA CYS A 22 -3.16 12.00 31.16
C CYS A 22 -1.80 11.63 31.73
N ARG A 23 -1.53 10.33 31.87
CA ARG A 23 -0.26 9.77 32.36
C ARG A 23 0.26 10.48 33.63
N PRO A 24 -0.50 10.50 34.73
CA PRO A 24 -0.15 11.29 35.94
C PRO A 24 1.21 10.92 36.52
N ASP A 25 1.66 9.67 36.37
CA ASP A 25 2.90 9.15 36.91
C ASP A 25 4.12 9.32 35.99
N ASP A 26 3.91 9.83 34.78
CA ASP A 26 4.99 10.04 33.81
C ASP A 26 5.26 11.54 33.63
N ALA A 27 6.36 12.00 34.22
CA ALA A 27 6.75 13.42 34.16
C ALA A 27 7.05 13.91 32.73
N TYR A 28 7.43 13.02 31.80
CA TYR A 28 7.83 13.39 30.45
C TYR A 28 6.66 13.47 29.46
N SER A 29 5.56 12.79 29.72
CA SER A 29 4.40 12.77 28.85
C SER A 29 3.09 13.18 29.55
N ARG A 30 3.16 13.59 30.79
CA ARG A 30 2.01 14.08 31.56
C ARG A 30 1.49 15.39 30.99
N PHE A 31 0.20 15.49 30.82
CA PHE A 31 -0.49 16.76 30.57
C PHE A 31 -1.87 16.76 31.22
N THR A 32 -2.39 17.96 31.46
CA THR A 32 -3.72 18.14 32.03
C THR A 32 -4.56 18.96 31.08
N ILE A 33 -5.83 18.61 30.99
CA ILE A 33 -6.85 19.38 30.28
C ILE A 33 -7.89 19.83 31.31
N GLU A 34 -8.14 21.12 31.35
CA GLU A 34 -9.16 21.73 32.19
C GLU A 34 -10.20 22.42 31.32
N SER A 35 -11.48 22.34 31.71
CA SER A 35 -12.55 23.07 31.04
C SER A 35 -13.07 24.19 31.95
N GLU A 36 -13.16 25.39 31.37
CA GLU A 36 -13.87 26.51 31.98
C GLU A 36 -15.30 26.56 31.40
N GLY A 37 -16.28 26.06 32.13
CA GLY A 37 -17.68 25.99 31.70
C GLY A 37 -18.23 24.56 31.66
N ALA A 38 -18.66 24.11 30.50
CA ALA A 38 -19.22 22.76 30.36
C ALA A 38 -18.18 21.68 30.70
N PRO A 39 -18.58 20.62 31.43
CA PRO A 39 -17.65 19.55 31.80
C PRO A 39 -17.06 18.81 30.61
N LEU A 40 -15.90 18.27 30.83
CA LEU A 40 -15.25 17.32 29.92
C LEU A 40 -15.88 15.94 30.07
N LYS A 41 -16.17 15.29 28.95
CA LYS A 41 -16.65 13.91 28.89
C LYS A 41 -15.61 13.07 28.13
N LEU A 42 -15.09 12.02 28.77
CA LEU A 42 -14.11 11.12 28.19
C LEU A 42 -14.76 9.83 27.70
N TYR A 43 -14.56 9.48 26.43
CA TYR A 43 -15.13 8.31 25.80
C TYR A 43 -14.05 7.37 25.26
N ASP A 44 -14.40 6.10 25.11
CA ASP A 44 -13.67 5.18 24.26
C ASP A 44 -14.00 5.49 22.78
N GLY A 45 -13.01 5.99 22.05
CA GLY A 45 -13.19 6.37 20.64
C GLY A 45 -13.43 5.19 19.71
N ARG A 46 -13.16 3.94 20.13
CA ARG A 46 -13.45 2.74 19.36
C ARG A 46 -14.96 2.55 19.11
N MET A 47 -15.79 3.13 19.95
CA MET A 47 -17.23 3.14 19.75
C MET A 47 -17.68 4.02 18.58
N ASN A 48 -16.87 5.02 18.23
CA ASN A 48 -17.17 6.00 17.19
C ASN A 48 -16.21 5.92 16.00
N HIS A 49 -15.00 5.37 16.22
CA HIS A 49 -13.93 5.26 15.24
C HIS A 49 -13.15 3.97 15.46
N ASN A 50 -12.77 3.31 14.40
CA ASN A 50 -12.02 2.05 14.47
C ASN A 50 -10.53 2.18 14.85
N ASN A 51 -10.02 3.40 15.06
CA ASN A 51 -8.61 3.66 15.31
C ASN A 51 -8.20 3.76 16.80
N GLY A 52 -9.08 3.37 17.70
CA GLY A 52 -8.75 3.13 19.11
C GLY A 52 -8.38 4.37 19.94
N TRP A 53 -8.78 5.55 19.52
CA TRP A 53 -8.50 6.79 20.24
C TRP A 53 -9.45 6.99 21.42
N PHE A 54 -8.98 7.70 22.46
CA PHE A 54 -9.86 8.29 23.43
C PHE A 54 -10.38 9.62 22.92
N VAL A 55 -11.67 9.87 23.08
CA VAL A 55 -12.32 11.10 22.66
C VAL A 55 -12.71 11.93 23.90
N LEU A 56 -12.23 13.15 23.93
CA LEU A 56 -12.64 14.13 24.94
C LEU A 56 -13.59 15.14 24.30
N SER A 57 -14.76 15.35 24.90
CA SER A 57 -15.76 16.28 24.39
C SER A 57 -16.32 17.17 25.48
N SER A 58 -16.89 18.32 25.10
CA SER A 58 -17.74 19.16 25.94
C SER A 58 -18.96 19.58 25.15
N GLU A 59 -20.08 19.71 25.83
CA GLU A 59 -21.30 20.23 25.22
C GLU A 59 -21.20 21.75 25.02
N ILE A 60 -21.64 22.21 23.88
CA ILE A 60 -21.76 23.64 23.60
C ILE A 60 -23.13 24.09 24.18
N PRO A 61 -23.13 25.03 25.11
CA PRO A 61 -24.39 25.54 25.67
C PRO A 61 -25.26 26.18 24.59
N GLU A 62 -26.56 25.88 24.63
CA GLU A 62 -27.53 26.40 23.67
C GLU A 62 -27.48 27.96 23.62
N GLY A 63 -27.49 28.49 22.40
CA GLY A 63 -27.51 29.91 22.14
C GLY A 63 -26.16 30.64 22.29
N LYS A 64 -25.09 29.96 22.70
CA LYS A 64 -23.74 30.52 22.73
C LYS A 64 -23.03 30.33 21.40
N THR A 65 -22.69 31.44 20.76
CA THR A 65 -21.98 31.47 19.47
C THR A 65 -20.49 31.85 19.59
N GLU A 66 -20.09 32.44 20.75
CA GLU A 66 -18.72 32.84 21.05
C GLU A 66 -18.31 32.43 22.44
N GLY A 67 -17.08 31.98 22.65
CA GLY A 67 -16.53 31.57 23.91
C GLY A 67 -17.33 30.47 24.64
N ALA A 68 -18.04 29.65 23.88
CA ALA A 68 -18.96 28.63 24.38
C ALA A 68 -18.22 27.52 25.15
N VAL A 69 -17.03 27.16 24.69
CA VAL A 69 -16.15 26.17 25.33
C VAL A 69 -14.74 26.74 25.37
N ARG A 70 -14.11 26.64 26.55
CA ARG A 70 -12.70 27.00 26.74
C ARG A 70 -11.96 25.86 27.42
N TRP A 71 -11.05 25.27 26.73
CA TRP A 71 -10.15 24.25 27.26
C TRP A 71 -8.76 24.82 27.48
N ILE A 72 -8.16 24.49 28.61
CA ILE A 72 -6.81 24.87 28.95
C ILE A 72 -5.98 23.60 29.02
N ILE A 73 -5.03 23.47 28.08
CA ILE A 73 -4.11 22.35 28.02
C ILE A 73 -2.81 22.75 28.69
N LYS A 74 -2.43 22.02 29.75
CA LYS A 74 -1.23 22.26 30.53
C LYS A 74 -0.27 21.08 30.38
N PRO A 75 0.72 21.16 29.49
CA PRO A 75 1.77 20.15 29.44
C PRO A 75 2.66 20.25 30.68
N ASN A 76 3.23 19.14 31.13
CA ASN A 76 4.27 19.16 32.13
C ASN A 76 5.61 19.49 31.48
N VAL A 77 6.20 20.59 31.84
CA VAL A 77 7.49 21.02 31.31
C VAL A 77 8.59 20.61 32.29
N VAL A 78 9.57 19.84 31.82
CA VAL A 78 10.76 19.47 32.57
C VAL A 78 11.89 20.42 32.15
N PRO A 79 12.32 21.37 33.00
CA PRO A 79 13.36 22.32 32.65
C PRO A 79 14.67 21.61 32.29
N GLY A 80 15.31 22.05 31.20
CA GLY A 80 16.59 21.50 30.76
C GLY A 80 16.52 20.07 30.19
N TRP A 81 15.33 19.50 30.03
CA TRP A 81 15.21 18.20 29.34
C TRP A 81 15.57 18.33 27.88
N LEU A 82 16.40 17.40 27.42
CA LEU A 82 16.76 17.22 26.02
C LEU A 82 16.40 15.81 25.60
N SER A 83 15.89 15.63 24.37
CA SER A 83 15.75 14.30 23.79
C SER A 83 17.13 13.70 23.52
N ALA A 84 17.29 12.42 23.81
CA ALA A 84 18.51 11.73 23.44
C ALA A 84 18.66 11.71 21.90
N PRO A 85 19.89 11.80 21.38
CA PRO A 85 20.13 11.65 19.94
C PRO A 85 19.58 10.34 19.40
N VAL A 86 18.94 10.38 18.24
CA VAL A 86 18.49 9.19 17.52
C VAL A 86 19.38 8.94 16.33
N VAL A 87 20.02 7.77 16.28
CA VAL A 87 20.92 7.38 15.19
C VAL A 87 20.18 6.46 14.24
N GLN A 88 20.00 6.91 13.01
CA GLN A 88 19.18 6.25 11.99
C GLN A 88 20.05 5.73 10.85
N VAL A 89 19.82 4.50 10.45
CA VAL A 89 20.51 3.79 9.37
C VAL A 89 19.51 2.97 8.58
N SER A 90 19.89 2.44 7.42
CA SER A 90 19.06 1.50 6.69
C SER A 90 18.82 0.23 7.52
N GLN A 91 17.58 -0.12 7.73
CA GLN A 91 17.18 -1.36 8.44
C GLN A 91 17.50 -2.61 7.61
N VAL A 92 17.49 -2.50 6.28
CA VAL A 92 17.89 -3.59 5.37
C VAL A 92 19.40 -3.79 5.41
N GLY A 93 20.16 -2.71 5.62
CA GLY A 93 21.61 -2.67 5.48
C GLY A 93 22.02 -2.00 4.18
N TYR A 94 23.25 -2.28 3.74
CA TYR A 94 23.86 -1.60 2.59
C TYR A 94 24.64 -2.57 1.71
N HIS A 95 24.50 -2.42 0.40
CA HIS A 95 25.43 -3.05 -0.54
C HIS A 95 26.79 -2.31 -0.49
N PRO A 96 27.96 -3.00 -0.57
CA PRO A 96 29.27 -2.37 -0.48
C PRO A 96 29.47 -1.17 -1.41
N ALA A 97 28.94 -1.25 -2.64
CA ALA A 97 29.12 -0.23 -3.67
C ALA A 97 28.12 0.93 -3.62
N GLN A 98 27.10 0.90 -2.74
CA GLN A 98 26.12 1.98 -2.66
C GLN A 98 26.55 3.10 -1.71
N PRO A 99 26.00 4.33 -1.85
CA PRO A 99 26.13 5.37 -0.83
C PRO A 99 25.60 4.90 0.52
N LYS A 100 26.33 5.21 1.59
CA LYS A 100 26.02 4.80 2.96
C LYS A 100 26.10 6.01 3.87
N VAL A 101 24.95 6.44 4.38
CA VAL A 101 24.83 7.62 5.25
C VAL A 101 24.02 7.25 6.48
N ALA A 102 24.52 7.60 7.66
CA ALA A 102 23.75 7.61 8.88
C ALA A 102 23.23 9.02 9.15
N ILE A 103 22.01 9.12 9.65
CA ILE A 103 21.37 10.38 10.04
C ILE A 103 21.28 10.40 11.55
N VAL A 104 21.73 11.49 12.18
CA VAL A 104 21.55 11.70 13.61
C VAL A 104 20.58 12.85 13.82
N GLU A 105 19.48 12.54 14.49
CA GLU A 105 18.48 13.51 14.90
C GLU A 105 18.81 13.99 16.32
N LEU A 106 18.89 15.30 16.51
CA LEU A 106 19.21 15.96 17.77
C LEU A 106 18.05 16.84 18.24
N ASP A 107 17.90 16.98 19.54
CA ASP A 107 17.07 18.06 20.09
C ASP A 107 17.63 19.41 19.60
N ARG A 108 16.77 20.28 19.09
CA ARG A 108 17.20 21.61 18.60
C ARG A 108 17.88 22.48 19.66
N ASN A 109 17.62 22.19 20.94
CA ASN A 109 18.24 22.91 22.06
C ASN A 109 19.55 22.27 22.54
N ASP A 110 19.93 21.13 21.95
CA ASP A 110 21.21 20.48 22.23
C ASP A 110 22.31 21.19 21.44
N PRO A 111 23.24 21.92 22.09
CA PRO A 111 24.34 22.57 21.41
C PRO A 111 25.46 21.60 21.05
N ALA A 112 25.42 20.37 21.56
CA ALA A 112 26.48 19.41 21.38
C ALA A 112 26.57 18.97 19.92
N ARG A 113 27.78 19.07 19.35
CA ARG A 113 28.10 18.53 18.04
C ARG A 113 29.31 17.63 18.20
N GLY A 114 29.15 16.37 17.86
CA GLY A 114 30.17 15.36 18.07
C GLY A 114 30.49 14.58 16.78
N GLN A 115 31.52 13.78 16.90
CA GLN A 115 31.85 12.77 15.89
C GLN A 115 31.05 11.51 16.19
N ALA A 116 30.74 10.75 15.15
CA ALA A 116 30.23 9.41 15.28
C ALA A 116 31.35 8.38 15.08
N ALA A 117 31.16 7.20 15.59
CA ALA A 117 32.03 6.07 15.31
C ALA A 117 31.28 4.98 14.55
N LEU A 118 31.83 4.55 13.43
CA LEU A 118 31.39 3.31 12.80
C LEU A 118 32.05 2.14 13.53
N VAL A 119 31.28 1.24 14.04
CA VAL A 119 31.73 0.11 14.86
C VAL A 119 31.39 -1.19 14.16
N LYS A 120 32.36 -2.04 13.94
CA LYS A 120 32.18 -3.40 13.41
C LYS A 120 31.93 -4.37 14.57
N ILE A 121 30.95 -5.23 14.41
CA ILE A 121 30.65 -6.33 15.35
C ILE A 121 31.44 -7.55 14.90
N THR A 122 32.26 -8.09 15.79
CA THR A 122 33.10 -9.27 15.52
C THR A 122 32.86 -10.34 16.60
N GLU A 123 33.38 -11.53 16.38
CA GLU A 123 33.35 -12.62 17.38
C GLU A 123 34.06 -12.25 18.70
N ASN A 124 35.03 -11.33 18.62
CA ASN A 124 35.79 -10.86 19.78
C ASN A 124 35.23 -9.58 20.41
N GLY A 125 34.05 -9.13 19.96
CA GLY A 125 33.37 -7.94 20.43
C GLY A 125 33.34 -6.80 19.40
N GLU A 126 33.17 -5.60 19.89
CA GLU A 126 32.99 -4.39 19.09
C GLU A 126 34.35 -3.75 18.75
N VAL A 127 34.56 -3.43 17.49
CA VAL A 127 35.79 -2.79 17.01
C VAL A 127 35.42 -1.49 16.29
N PRO A 128 35.79 -0.32 16.83
CA PRO A 128 35.70 0.94 16.07
C PRO A 128 36.58 0.89 14.83
N VAL A 129 35.98 1.08 13.65
CA VAL A 129 36.67 0.98 12.36
C VAL A 129 36.90 2.33 11.70
N GLN A 130 36.04 3.31 12.01
CA GLN A 130 36.16 4.65 11.46
C GLN A 130 35.55 5.69 12.40
N THR A 131 36.23 6.82 12.55
CA THR A 131 35.62 8.03 13.11
C THR A 131 34.98 8.83 11.99
N LEU A 132 33.74 9.20 12.14
CA LEU A 132 32.94 9.92 11.15
C LEU A 132 32.80 11.38 11.59
N ASN A 133 33.06 12.30 10.70
CA ASN A 133 32.77 13.71 10.89
C ASN A 133 31.37 14.00 10.36
N GLY A 134 30.56 14.65 11.19
CA GLY A 134 29.20 15.02 10.81
C GLY A 134 29.18 16.25 9.90
N GLU A 135 28.37 16.18 8.87
CA GLU A 135 27.92 17.34 8.10
C GLU A 135 26.64 17.87 8.75
N GLU A 136 26.65 19.15 9.12
CA GLU A 136 25.41 19.79 9.61
C GLU A 136 24.45 19.95 8.44
N TRP A 137 23.33 19.23 8.49
CA TRP A 137 22.28 19.38 7.50
C TRP A 137 21.38 20.59 7.81
N GLY A 138 21.11 20.83 9.10
CA GLY A 138 20.26 21.92 9.61
C GLY A 138 18.99 21.41 10.27
N GLN A 139 18.01 22.31 10.35
CA GLN A 139 16.74 22.06 11.05
C GLN A 139 15.69 21.51 10.09
N PHE A 140 15.01 20.44 10.53
CA PHE A 140 13.77 19.95 9.92
C PHE A 140 12.72 19.70 11.00
N LEU A 141 11.55 20.30 10.84
CA LEU A 141 10.51 20.34 11.87
C LEU A 141 11.05 20.89 13.20
N ARG A 142 11.09 20.08 14.24
CA ARG A 142 11.52 20.49 15.59
C ARG A 142 12.90 20.01 15.99
N TYR A 143 13.62 19.33 15.11
CA TYR A 143 14.92 18.72 15.37
C TYR A 143 16.02 19.31 14.50
N GLU A 144 17.26 19.18 14.95
CA GLU A 144 18.47 19.42 14.18
C GLU A 144 19.03 18.09 13.69
N TYR A 145 19.70 18.11 12.52
CA TYR A 145 20.17 16.89 11.88
C TYR A 145 21.63 16.98 11.47
N LEU A 146 22.34 15.87 11.72
CA LEU A 146 23.68 15.64 11.22
C LEU A 146 23.69 14.44 10.27
N ARG A 147 24.53 14.52 9.25
CA ARG A 147 24.76 13.43 8.31
C ARG A 147 26.16 12.90 8.46
N PHE A 148 26.32 11.59 8.47
CA PHE A 148 27.59 10.91 8.61
C PHE A 148 27.79 9.94 7.45
N ASP A 149 28.65 10.29 6.49
CA ASP A 149 28.95 9.48 5.32
C ASP A 149 30.03 8.44 5.66
N PHE A 150 29.73 7.18 5.40
CA PHE A 150 30.65 6.05 5.50
C PHE A 150 30.68 5.21 4.21
N THR A 151 30.35 5.83 3.08
CA THR A 151 30.33 5.19 1.74
C THR A 151 31.64 4.49 1.41
N ALA A 152 32.79 5.01 1.87
CA ALA A 152 34.11 4.42 1.64
C ALA A 152 34.29 3.04 2.30
N VAL A 153 33.50 2.68 3.30
CA VAL A 153 33.59 1.37 3.94
C VAL A 153 32.84 0.34 3.08
N GLN A 154 33.63 -0.55 2.46
CA GLN A 154 33.13 -1.60 1.56
C GLN A 154 33.30 -3.01 2.14
N GLU A 155 34.03 -3.14 3.25
CA GLU A 155 34.26 -4.42 3.89
C GLU A 155 32.93 -4.99 4.40
N GLU A 156 32.64 -6.23 4.02
CA GLU A 156 31.44 -6.92 4.46
C GLU A 156 31.45 -7.26 5.96
N GLY A 157 30.29 -7.21 6.59
CA GLY A 157 30.15 -7.50 8.01
C GLY A 157 28.94 -6.88 8.66
N LEU A 158 28.87 -7.03 9.98
CA LEU A 158 27.85 -6.39 10.82
C LEU A 158 28.41 -5.11 11.43
N TYR A 159 27.65 -4.06 11.41
CA TYR A 159 28.04 -2.72 11.85
C TYR A 159 26.95 -2.04 12.65
N LYS A 160 27.35 -1.05 13.43
CA LYS A 160 26.47 -0.02 14.01
C LYS A 160 27.19 1.34 13.99
N VAL A 161 26.41 2.40 14.09
CA VAL A 161 26.92 3.76 14.25
C VAL A 161 26.65 4.23 15.68
N ARG A 162 27.67 4.72 16.35
CA ARG A 162 27.60 5.26 17.71
C ARG A 162 27.80 6.76 17.68
N TYR A 163 26.91 7.51 18.32
CA TYR A 163 27.01 8.96 18.51
C TYR A 163 26.80 9.29 20.00
N GLY A 164 27.86 9.67 20.69
CA GLY A 164 27.81 9.84 22.14
C GLY A 164 27.40 8.54 22.86
N ALA A 165 26.32 8.61 23.62
CA ALA A 165 25.74 7.46 24.30
C ALA A 165 24.66 6.73 23.47
N SER A 166 24.27 7.29 22.32
CA SER A 166 23.25 6.72 21.42
C SER A 166 23.88 5.84 20.33
N GLU A 167 23.17 4.80 19.95
CA GLU A 167 23.63 3.85 18.93
C GLU A 167 22.50 3.55 17.93
N SER A 168 22.85 3.27 16.68
CA SER A 168 21.91 2.73 15.71
C SER A 168 21.56 1.27 16.00
N ALA A 169 20.51 0.76 15.35
CA ALA A 169 20.38 -0.67 15.17
C ALA A 169 21.61 -1.23 14.44
N ILE A 170 21.88 -2.53 14.66
CA ILE A 170 22.92 -3.25 13.90
C ILE A 170 22.42 -3.44 12.48
N PHE A 171 23.27 -3.15 11.50
CA PHE A 171 23.00 -3.35 10.09
C PHE A 171 24.11 -4.15 9.42
N ARG A 172 23.82 -4.69 8.26
CA ARG A 172 24.76 -5.47 7.45
C ARG A 172 25.28 -4.65 6.28
N ILE A 173 26.59 -4.72 6.02
CA ILE A 173 27.19 -4.37 4.72
C ILE A 173 27.50 -5.70 4.05
N ALA A 174 26.86 -5.99 2.91
CA ALA A 174 27.09 -7.23 2.19
C ALA A 174 26.64 -7.13 0.73
N SER A 175 27.32 -7.84 -0.17
CA SER A 175 26.99 -7.90 -1.59
C SER A 175 25.62 -8.55 -1.85
N ASP A 176 25.21 -9.47 -0.96
CA ASP A 176 23.94 -10.19 -1.00
C ASP A 176 22.83 -9.58 -0.09
N VAL A 177 23.00 -8.33 0.36
CA VAL A 177 22.12 -7.70 1.36
C VAL A 177 20.64 -7.65 0.94
N TYR A 178 20.37 -7.66 -0.37
CA TYR A 178 19.02 -7.66 -0.94
C TYR A 178 18.53 -9.03 -1.39
N ASP A 179 19.34 -10.08 -1.26
CA ASP A 179 19.03 -11.40 -1.81
C ASP A 179 18.08 -12.20 -0.91
N ARG A 180 17.92 -11.80 0.34
CA ARG A 180 17.03 -12.49 1.28
C ARG A 180 16.46 -11.57 2.35
N GLY A 181 15.18 -11.80 2.68
CA GLY A 181 14.50 -11.12 3.78
C GLY A 181 14.12 -9.65 3.51
N VAL A 182 14.10 -9.22 2.25
CA VAL A 182 13.76 -7.85 1.84
C VAL A 182 12.42 -7.81 1.12
N TRP A 183 12.34 -8.46 -0.05
CA TRP A 183 11.12 -8.55 -0.86
C TRP A 183 10.49 -9.96 -0.79
N GLN A 184 11.28 -10.97 -0.48
CA GLN A 184 10.87 -12.36 -0.42
C GLN A 184 9.67 -12.59 0.53
N PRO A 185 9.60 -11.95 1.71
CA PRO A 185 8.45 -12.11 2.61
C PRO A 185 7.10 -11.77 1.96
N VAL A 186 7.08 -10.95 0.91
CA VAL A 186 5.85 -10.66 0.15
C VAL A 186 5.34 -11.92 -0.55
N LEU A 187 6.25 -12.69 -1.17
CA LEU A 187 5.91 -13.94 -1.88
C LEU A 187 5.83 -15.14 -0.93
N GLU A 188 6.64 -15.16 0.14
CA GLU A 188 6.68 -16.28 1.10
C GLU A 188 5.47 -16.32 2.03
N TYR A 189 4.97 -15.15 2.43
CA TYR A 189 3.94 -15.05 3.47
C TYR A 189 2.80 -14.12 3.14
N PHE A 190 3.13 -12.86 2.79
CA PHE A 190 2.11 -11.82 2.76
C PHE A 190 1.00 -12.12 1.74
N LEU A 191 1.36 -12.34 0.49
CA LEU A 191 0.38 -12.68 -0.55
C LEU A 191 -0.24 -14.06 -0.31
N PRO A 192 0.52 -15.15 -0.06
CA PRO A 192 -0.06 -16.46 0.21
C PRO A 192 -1.10 -16.47 1.33
N VAL A 193 -0.82 -15.79 2.45
CA VAL A 193 -1.76 -15.72 3.59
C VAL A 193 -3.03 -14.91 3.25
N GLN A 194 -2.96 -14.01 2.29
CA GLN A 194 -4.12 -13.22 1.85
C GLN A 194 -4.94 -13.89 0.73
N MET A 195 -4.49 -15.03 0.17
CA MET A 195 -5.18 -15.68 -0.96
C MET A 195 -6.60 -16.09 -0.59
N CYS A 196 -7.58 -15.44 -1.19
CA CYS A 196 -9.00 -15.77 -1.05
C CYS A 196 -9.35 -17.05 -1.85
N HIS A 197 -10.41 -17.75 -1.46
CA HIS A 197 -10.87 -18.99 -2.10
C HIS A 197 -9.87 -20.15 -2.02
N MET A 198 -8.94 -20.09 -1.06
CA MET A 198 -7.91 -21.09 -0.85
C MET A 198 -7.89 -21.51 0.62
N ARG A 199 -7.40 -22.70 0.87
CA ARG A 199 -6.91 -23.13 2.18
C ARG A 199 -5.41 -22.91 2.24
N VAL A 200 -4.92 -22.18 3.25
CA VAL A 200 -3.51 -21.81 3.36
C VAL A 200 -2.87 -22.48 4.55
N ASN A 201 -1.90 -23.33 4.28
CA ASN A 201 -1.16 -24.13 5.26
C ASN A 201 0.32 -23.72 5.31
N GLU A 202 0.95 -24.03 6.43
CA GLU A 202 2.40 -24.01 6.59
C GLU A 202 2.79 -25.18 7.53
N LYS A 203 3.28 -26.26 6.98
CA LYS A 203 3.67 -27.46 7.74
C LYS A 203 2.53 -27.97 8.66
N TYR A 204 2.59 -27.66 9.95
CA TYR A 204 1.60 -28.07 10.96
C TYR A 204 0.61 -26.96 11.32
N ARG A 205 0.68 -25.81 10.65
CA ARG A 205 -0.20 -24.68 10.87
C ARG A 205 -1.17 -24.55 9.71
N VAL A 206 -2.41 -24.25 10.03
CA VAL A 206 -3.37 -23.69 9.09
C VAL A 206 -3.46 -22.19 9.36
N TRP A 207 -3.12 -21.36 8.37
CA TRP A 207 -3.27 -19.91 8.46
C TRP A 207 -4.73 -19.52 8.36
N HIS A 208 -5.43 -20.06 7.36
CA HIS A 208 -6.89 -20.05 7.28
C HIS A 208 -7.36 -21.24 6.45
N ASP A 209 -8.59 -21.69 6.70
CA ASP A 209 -9.24 -22.73 5.91
C ASP A 209 -9.86 -22.15 4.63
N LEU A 210 -10.44 -23.00 3.80
CA LEU A 210 -11.14 -22.61 2.58
C LEU A 210 -12.24 -21.59 2.92
N CYS A 211 -12.19 -20.42 2.30
CA CYS A 211 -13.11 -19.33 2.51
C CYS A 211 -13.84 -18.95 1.22
N HIS A 212 -15.05 -18.41 1.33
CA HIS A 212 -15.82 -17.76 0.26
C HIS A 212 -15.97 -18.61 -1.02
N ASP A 213 -15.99 -19.94 -0.90
CA ASP A 213 -16.02 -20.86 -2.04
C ASP A 213 -17.34 -20.79 -2.84
N ASP A 214 -18.37 -20.26 -2.25
CA ASP A 214 -19.71 -20.10 -2.81
C ASP A 214 -20.06 -18.67 -3.27
N ASP A 215 -19.11 -17.74 -3.16
CA ASP A 215 -19.26 -16.35 -3.61
C ASP A 215 -19.42 -16.26 -5.15
N ALA A 216 -19.89 -15.17 -5.70
CA ALA A 216 -20.38 -13.94 -5.08
C ALA A 216 -21.79 -13.66 -5.61
N ARG A 217 -22.58 -12.86 -4.90
CA ARG A 217 -23.95 -12.52 -5.33
C ARG A 217 -24.05 -11.09 -5.83
N MET A 218 -24.84 -10.85 -6.89
CA MET A 218 -25.08 -9.51 -7.42
C MET A 218 -25.74 -8.62 -6.37
N ALA A 219 -25.15 -7.46 -6.12
CA ALA A 219 -25.67 -6.49 -5.15
C ALA A 219 -27.04 -5.95 -5.54
N PRO A 220 -27.93 -5.64 -4.57
CA PRO A 220 -29.18 -4.94 -4.83
C PRO A 220 -28.96 -3.54 -5.42
N VAL A 221 -29.76 -3.18 -6.42
CA VAL A 221 -29.69 -1.87 -7.09
C VAL A 221 -29.96 -0.74 -6.08
N ASN A 222 -29.18 0.34 -6.19
CA ASN A 222 -29.28 1.54 -5.35
C ASN A 222 -29.12 1.28 -3.84
N ARG A 223 -28.58 0.13 -3.45
CA ARG A 223 -28.23 -0.08 -2.05
C ARG A 223 -27.03 0.78 -1.68
N ASN A 224 -27.23 1.55 -0.63
CA ASN A 224 -26.13 2.24 0.03
C ASN A 224 -25.51 1.29 1.06
N HIS A 225 -24.35 0.77 0.76
CA HIS A 225 -23.59 -0.11 1.64
C HIS A 225 -22.94 0.70 2.77
N PHE A 226 -22.75 0.11 3.95
CA PHE A 226 -22.09 0.80 5.08
C PHE A 226 -20.67 1.29 4.75
N ASP A 227 -19.97 0.64 3.83
CA ASP A 227 -18.65 1.01 3.33
C ASP A 227 -18.72 1.95 2.10
N GLY A 228 -19.84 2.56 1.85
CA GLY A 228 -20.04 3.55 0.79
C GLY A 228 -20.23 2.97 -0.61
N TYR A 229 -20.31 1.65 -0.78
CA TYR A 229 -20.59 1.04 -2.08
C TYR A 229 -22.05 1.24 -2.48
N VAL A 230 -22.24 1.66 -3.71
CA VAL A 230 -23.57 1.86 -4.30
C VAL A 230 -23.62 1.07 -5.61
N GLN A 231 -24.61 0.17 -5.73
CA GLN A 231 -24.86 -0.51 -6.98
C GLN A 231 -25.53 0.45 -7.97
N GLY A 232 -24.97 0.53 -9.16
CA GLY A 232 -25.57 1.27 -10.25
C GLY A 232 -26.88 0.63 -10.78
N PRO A 233 -27.47 1.21 -11.84
CA PRO A 233 -28.67 0.66 -12.45
C PRO A 233 -28.53 -0.81 -12.82
N SER A 234 -29.62 -1.56 -12.78
CA SER A 234 -29.64 -2.99 -13.15
C SER A 234 -29.15 -3.27 -14.56
N THR A 235 -29.20 -2.26 -15.45
CA THR A 235 -28.68 -2.33 -16.81
C THR A 235 -27.14 -2.41 -16.90
N LEU A 236 -26.41 -2.22 -15.80
CA LEU A 236 -24.95 -2.39 -15.76
C LEU A 236 -24.53 -3.86 -15.86
N THR A 237 -25.41 -4.79 -15.61
CA THR A 237 -25.14 -6.22 -15.68
C THR A 237 -26.38 -7.00 -16.11
N LYS A 238 -26.18 -8.21 -16.64
CA LYS A 238 -27.27 -9.16 -16.97
C LYS A 238 -27.85 -9.87 -15.74
N TYR A 239 -27.16 -9.82 -14.59
CA TYR A 239 -27.57 -10.50 -13.37
C TYR A 239 -28.55 -9.66 -12.57
N GLN A 240 -29.56 -10.33 -11.99
CA GLN A 240 -30.50 -9.71 -11.06
C GLN A 240 -29.92 -9.64 -9.65
N PRO A 241 -30.41 -8.74 -8.78
CA PRO A 241 -30.01 -8.72 -7.39
C PRO A 241 -30.16 -10.08 -6.71
N GLY A 242 -29.09 -10.54 -6.06
CA GLY A 242 -29.07 -11.85 -5.39
C GLY A 242 -28.64 -13.03 -6.27
N ASP A 243 -28.55 -12.85 -7.61
CA ASP A 243 -28.02 -13.88 -8.49
C ASP A 243 -26.55 -14.16 -8.19
N SER A 244 -26.15 -15.43 -8.21
CA SER A 244 -24.74 -15.77 -8.16
C SER A 244 -24.05 -15.42 -9.48
N VAL A 245 -22.87 -14.80 -9.37
CA VAL A 245 -22.04 -14.44 -10.53
C VAL A 245 -20.93 -15.48 -10.69
N PRO A 246 -20.98 -16.33 -11.73
CA PRO A 246 -19.96 -17.36 -11.93
C PRO A 246 -18.57 -16.77 -12.14
N GLY A 247 -17.53 -17.48 -11.71
CA GLY A 247 -16.14 -17.10 -11.92
C GLY A 247 -15.63 -16.02 -10.97
N LEU A 248 -16.39 -15.72 -9.91
CA LEU A 248 -15.98 -14.82 -8.84
C LEU A 248 -15.72 -15.53 -7.50
N ASN A 249 -15.79 -16.85 -7.49
CA ASN A 249 -15.41 -17.71 -6.37
C ASN A 249 -14.03 -18.36 -6.59
N VAL A 250 -13.13 -17.64 -7.24
CA VAL A 250 -11.76 -18.06 -7.53
C VAL A 250 -10.82 -16.87 -7.54
N GLY A 251 -9.61 -17.07 -7.04
CA GLY A 251 -8.55 -16.08 -7.10
C GLY A 251 -8.77 -14.85 -6.22
N GLY A 252 -7.83 -13.94 -6.26
CA GLY A 252 -7.84 -12.69 -5.50
C GLY A 252 -7.30 -12.80 -4.08
N TRP A 253 -6.95 -11.64 -3.52
CA TRP A 253 -6.42 -11.52 -2.15
C TRP A 253 -7.34 -10.65 -1.31
N HIS A 254 -7.48 -11.01 -0.04
CA HIS A 254 -8.20 -10.20 0.94
C HIS A 254 -7.52 -8.84 1.08
N ASP A 255 -8.30 -7.75 1.00
CA ASP A 255 -7.79 -6.39 1.15
C ASP A 255 -7.41 -6.09 2.61
N ALA A 256 -8.36 -6.31 3.51
CA ALA A 256 -8.19 -6.03 4.93
C ALA A 256 -8.97 -7.05 5.78
N GLY A 257 -9.28 -6.71 7.03
CA GLY A 257 -10.01 -7.58 7.95
C GLY A 257 -11.50 -7.80 7.60
N ASP A 258 -11.99 -7.20 6.56
CA ASP A 258 -13.33 -7.35 5.99
C ASP A 258 -13.37 -8.26 4.76
N PHE A 259 -12.19 -8.75 4.36
CA PHE A 259 -12.01 -9.72 3.29
C PHE A 259 -12.52 -9.29 1.90
N ASP A 260 -12.56 -7.98 1.65
CA ASP A 260 -12.94 -7.40 0.35
C ASP A 260 -12.01 -7.82 -0.79
N LEU A 261 -12.55 -7.89 -2.01
CA LEU A 261 -11.80 -7.95 -3.26
C LEU A 261 -12.16 -6.73 -4.11
N ARG A 262 -11.31 -5.73 -4.14
CA ARG A 262 -11.50 -4.51 -4.95
C ARG A 262 -10.76 -4.64 -6.26
N ILE A 263 -11.40 -4.27 -7.37
CA ILE A 263 -10.79 -4.42 -8.70
C ILE A 263 -9.46 -3.68 -8.83
N GLU A 264 -9.35 -2.49 -8.24
CA GLU A 264 -8.13 -1.68 -8.30
C GLU A 264 -6.96 -2.30 -7.54
N SER A 265 -7.18 -2.97 -6.39
CA SER A 265 -6.14 -3.68 -5.68
C SER A 265 -5.77 -4.97 -6.42
N GLN A 266 -6.74 -5.80 -6.77
CA GLN A 266 -6.49 -7.08 -7.44
C GLN A 266 -5.70 -6.93 -8.73
N ALA A 267 -6.14 -6.05 -9.63
CA ALA A 267 -5.44 -5.79 -10.88
C ALA A 267 -4.12 -5.02 -10.68
N GLY A 268 -4.09 -4.10 -9.70
CA GLY A 268 -2.91 -3.31 -9.34
C GLY A 268 -1.77 -4.15 -8.79
N GLU A 269 -2.06 -5.09 -7.91
CA GLU A 269 -1.08 -6.03 -7.34
C GLU A 269 -0.50 -6.93 -8.43
N CYS A 270 -1.34 -7.51 -9.31
CA CYS A 270 -0.88 -8.26 -10.47
C CYS A 270 0.04 -7.44 -11.37
N TYR A 271 -0.29 -6.16 -11.57
CA TYR A 271 0.51 -5.25 -12.38
C TYR A 271 1.90 -5.02 -11.80
N ILE A 272 1.97 -4.71 -10.50
CA ILE A 272 3.27 -4.48 -9.82
C ILE A 272 4.10 -5.75 -9.82
N LEU A 273 3.50 -6.90 -9.59
CA LEU A 273 4.18 -8.20 -9.68
C LEU A 273 4.69 -8.47 -11.09
N ALA A 274 3.90 -8.18 -12.13
CA ALA A 274 4.32 -8.31 -13.54
C ALA A 274 5.51 -7.41 -13.86
N LEU A 275 5.49 -6.14 -13.40
CA LEU A 275 6.61 -5.23 -13.57
C LEU A 275 7.87 -5.71 -12.83
N ALA A 276 7.72 -6.23 -11.62
CA ALA A 276 8.84 -6.78 -10.85
C ALA A 276 9.43 -8.02 -11.53
N TYR A 277 8.59 -8.91 -12.02
CA TYR A 277 9.00 -10.08 -12.80
C TYR A 277 9.80 -9.68 -14.04
N GLU A 278 9.30 -8.72 -14.83
CA GLU A 278 9.95 -8.25 -16.04
C GLU A 278 11.27 -7.50 -15.79
N ALA A 279 11.28 -6.62 -14.77
CA ALA A 279 12.42 -5.76 -14.50
C ALA A 279 13.59 -6.50 -13.84
N PHE A 280 13.30 -7.46 -12.96
CA PHE A 280 14.29 -8.12 -12.12
C PHE A 280 14.46 -9.61 -12.44
N ASN A 281 13.68 -10.14 -13.39
CA ASN A 281 13.69 -11.56 -13.76
C ASN A 281 13.57 -12.47 -12.52
N VAL A 282 12.62 -12.14 -11.65
CA VAL A 282 12.41 -12.86 -10.39
C VAL A 282 12.11 -14.32 -10.66
N ASN A 283 13.00 -15.19 -10.19
CA ASN A 283 12.84 -16.63 -10.24
C ASN A 283 12.87 -17.17 -8.81
N TYR A 284 11.70 -17.31 -8.22
CA TYR A 284 11.52 -17.67 -6.82
C TYR A 284 10.46 -18.77 -6.69
N ASP A 285 10.77 -19.79 -5.89
CA ASP A 285 9.92 -20.96 -5.68
C ASP A 285 10.07 -21.39 -4.21
N ALA A 286 9.17 -20.96 -3.38
CA ALA A 286 9.10 -21.26 -1.96
C ALA A 286 7.72 -21.73 -1.50
N THR A 287 6.71 -21.67 -2.40
CA THR A 287 5.31 -21.90 -2.06
C THR A 287 4.65 -22.78 -3.12
N THR A 288 3.93 -23.81 -2.70
CA THR A 288 3.02 -24.57 -3.58
C THR A 288 1.69 -23.85 -3.67
N VAL A 289 1.19 -23.62 -4.88
CA VAL A 289 -0.16 -23.10 -5.13
C VAL A 289 -0.92 -24.03 -6.05
N ASP A 290 -1.81 -24.83 -5.48
CA ASP A 290 -2.69 -25.74 -6.24
C ASP A 290 -4.08 -25.13 -6.39
N GLN A 291 -4.30 -24.46 -7.52
CA GLN A 291 -5.58 -23.82 -7.85
C GLN A 291 -6.72 -24.85 -8.01
N ALA A 292 -6.41 -26.05 -8.46
CA ALA A 292 -7.42 -27.08 -8.72
C ALA A 292 -8.00 -27.67 -7.42
N HIS A 293 -7.16 -27.85 -6.41
CA HIS A 293 -7.56 -28.36 -5.10
C HIS A 293 -7.77 -27.25 -4.08
N LYS A 294 -7.56 -25.97 -4.47
CA LYS A 294 -7.72 -24.79 -3.60
C LYS A 294 -6.84 -24.84 -2.35
N VAL A 295 -5.58 -25.22 -2.50
CA VAL A 295 -4.61 -25.38 -1.41
C VAL A 295 -3.34 -24.61 -1.69
N VAL A 296 -2.85 -23.93 -0.66
CA VAL A 296 -1.53 -23.30 -0.62
C VAL A 296 -0.71 -23.92 0.48
N GLU A 297 0.54 -24.30 0.20
CA GLU A 297 1.50 -24.80 1.17
C GLU A 297 2.72 -23.86 1.21
N ILE A 298 2.79 -23.04 2.24
CA ILE A 298 3.90 -22.10 2.47
C ILE A 298 5.17 -22.87 2.85
N HIS A 299 6.32 -22.43 2.35
CA HIS A 299 7.64 -23.08 2.53
C HIS A 299 7.71 -24.49 1.95
N GLN A 300 6.95 -24.77 0.91
CA GLN A 300 7.00 -26.00 0.16
C GLN A 300 7.10 -25.70 -1.34
N PRO A 301 8.30 -25.69 -1.95
CA PRO A 301 8.48 -25.47 -3.38
C PRO A 301 7.73 -26.50 -4.23
N ASP A 302 7.20 -26.07 -5.39
CA ASP A 302 6.49 -26.96 -6.32
C ASP A 302 7.11 -26.99 -7.75
N GLY A 303 8.23 -26.31 -7.95
CA GLY A 303 8.92 -26.19 -9.22
C GLY A 303 8.35 -25.10 -10.13
N ARG A 304 7.39 -24.32 -9.66
CA ARG A 304 6.80 -23.20 -10.39
C ARG A 304 7.25 -21.87 -9.79
N ASN A 305 7.19 -20.82 -10.59
CA ASN A 305 7.61 -19.49 -10.13
C ASN A 305 6.49 -18.83 -9.30
N ASP A 306 6.76 -18.52 -8.02
CA ASP A 306 5.77 -17.96 -7.09
C ASP A 306 5.16 -16.65 -7.56
N ILE A 307 5.96 -15.75 -8.15
CA ILE A 307 5.43 -14.46 -8.61
C ILE A 307 4.43 -14.64 -9.75
N LEU A 308 4.65 -15.64 -10.64
CA LEU A 308 3.71 -15.97 -11.70
C LEU A 308 2.46 -16.68 -11.17
N GLN A 309 2.60 -17.54 -10.14
CA GLN A 309 1.46 -18.15 -9.45
C GLN A 309 0.59 -17.10 -8.76
N GLN A 310 1.19 -16.07 -8.16
CA GLN A 310 0.44 -14.96 -7.55
C GLN A 310 -0.27 -14.12 -8.62
N ILE A 311 0.40 -13.78 -9.74
CA ILE A 311 -0.25 -13.08 -10.86
C ILE A 311 -1.42 -13.90 -11.42
N GLU A 312 -1.24 -15.22 -11.59
CA GLU A 312 -2.30 -16.14 -12.00
C GLU A 312 -3.49 -16.05 -11.05
N HIS A 313 -3.23 -16.11 -9.73
CA HIS A 313 -4.27 -16.09 -8.71
C HIS A 313 -5.11 -14.80 -8.75
N GLY A 314 -4.49 -13.65 -8.78
CA GLY A 314 -5.21 -12.38 -8.89
C GLY A 314 -5.97 -12.24 -10.21
N MET A 315 -5.37 -12.66 -11.33
CA MET A 315 -6.00 -12.57 -12.65
C MET A 315 -7.20 -13.50 -12.80
N LEU A 316 -7.27 -14.63 -12.10
CA LEU A 316 -8.46 -15.50 -12.11
C LEU A 316 -9.72 -14.74 -11.71
N SER A 317 -9.68 -13.97 -10.65
CA SER A 317 -10.81 -13.15 -10.18
C SER A 317 -11.14 -12.01 -11.15
N VAL A 318 -10.12 -11.27 -11.63
CA VAL A 318 -10.32 -10.10 -12.51
C VAL A 318 -10.91 -10.53 -13.86
N VAL A 319 -10.30 -11.52 -14.51
CA VAL A 319 -10.73 -12.02 -15.82
C VAL A 319 -12.03 -12.81 -15.72
N GLY A 320 -12.19 -13.65 -14.68
CA GLY A 320 -13.42 -14.39 -14.43
C GLY A 320 -14.63 -13.47 -14.24
N GLY A 321 -14.45 -12.42 -13.44
CA GLY A 321 -15.47 -11.39 -13.23
C GLY A 321 -15.81 -10.64 -14.51
N TYR A 322 -14.82 -10.18 -15.27
CA TYR A 322 -15.04 -9.49 -16.53
C TYR A 322 -15.84 -10.33 -17.53
N ARG A 323 -15.45 -11.58 -17.73
CA ARG A 323 -16.12 -12.49 -18.66
C ARG A 323 -17.56 -12.81 -18.24
N SER A 324 -17.82 -12.93 -16.95
CA SER A 324 -19.15 -13.22 -16.43
C SER A 324 -20.08 -12.02 -16.50
N LEU A 325 -19.60 -10.85 -16.10
CA LEU A 325 -20.40 -9.62 -16.01
C LEU A 325 -20.50 -8.88 -17.36
N GLY A 326 -19.56 -9.10 -18.29
CA GLY A 326 -19.40 -8.29 -19.51
C GLY A 326 -18.86 -6.88 -19.19
N ARG A 327 -18.32 -6.68 -18.01
CA ARG A 327 -17.67 -5.47 -17.51
C ARG A 327 -16.85 -5.78 -16.24
N LEU A 328 -16.06 -4.83 -15.76
CA LEU A 328 -15.36 -4.99 -14.49
C LEU A 328 -16.35 -4.93 -13.30
N TYR A 329 -16.10 -5.72 -12.28
CA TYR A 329 -16.70 -5.46 -10.97
C TYR A 329 -16.01 -4.25 -10.31
N ARG A 330 -16.71 -3.56 -9.42
CA ARG A 330 -16.12 -2.52 -8.56
C ARG A 330 -15.49 -3.14 -7.33
N GLY A 331 -16.17 -4.08 -6.73
CA GLY A 331 -15.74 -4.82 -5.55
C GLY A 331 -16.61 -6.02 -5.27
N ILE A 332 -16.05 -7.01 -4.60
CA ILE A 332 -16.73 -8.14 -3.99
C ILE A 332 -16.63 -7.90 -2.50
N ILE A 333 -17.72 -7.49 -1.87
CA ILE A 333 -17.73 -6.82 -0.57
C ILE A 333 -18.63 -7.57 0.39
N CYS A 334 -18.22 -7.73 1.64
CA CYS A 334 -19.02 -8.37 2.67
C CYS A 334 -20.42 -7.72 2.76
N SER A 335 -21.45 -8.54 2.92
CA SER A 335 -22.84 -8.08 2.87
C SER A 335 -23.26 -7.26 4.10
N HIS A 336 -22.56 -7.43 5.23
CA HIS A 336 -22.83 -6.76 6.49
C HIS A 336 -21.60 -6.74 7.42
N LEU A 337 -21.71 -5.99 8.53
CA LEU A 337 -20.62 -5.67 9.46
C LEU A 337 -20.07 -6.85 10.26
N ARG A 338 -20.74 -7.96 10.32
CA ARG A 338 -20.27 -9.11 11.10
C ARG A 338 -18.88 -9.56 10.69
N GLN A 339 -18.57 -9.47 9.41
CA GLN A 339 -17.26 -9.84 8.85
C GLN A 339 -16.15 -8.89 9.28
N TYR A 340 -16.46 -7.64 9.64
CA TYR A 340 -15.49 -6.68 10.17
C TYR A 340 -15.05 -6.90 11.62
N VAL A 341 -15.84 -7.58 12.40
CA VAL A 341 -15.63 -7.66 13.85
C VAL A 341 -14.74 -8.84 14.25
N LEU A 342 -14.62 -9.82 13.39
CA LEU A 342 -13.82 -11.02 13.65
C LEU A 342 -12.59 -11.03 12.75
N LEU A 343 -11.57 -10.32 13.18
CA LEU A 343 -10.25 -10.37 12.56
C LEU A 343 -9.59 -11.71 12.91
N GLY A 344 -9.27 -12.51 11.92
CA GLY A 344 -8.65 -13.80 12.14
C GLY A 344 -8.81 -14.72 10.93
N ASP A 345 -9.15 -15.96 11.17
CA ASP A 345 -9.38 -16.93 10.09
C ASP A 345 -10.59 -16.51 9.25
N SER A 346 -10.37 -16.18 7.98
CA SER A 346 -11.42 -15.80 7.04
C SER A 346 -12.49 -16.87 6.86
N ALA A 347 -12.16 -18.15 7.05
CA ALA A 347 -13.09 -19.26 7.00
C ALA A 347 -14.07 -19.25 8.18
N ALA A 348 -13.76 -18.62 9.30
CA ALA A 348 -14.68 -18.50 10.43
C ALA A 348 -15.90 -17.63 10.12
N MET A 349 -15.86 -16.82 9.06
CA MET A 349 -16.89 -15.90 8.65
C MET A 349 -17.66 -16.38 7.43
N THR A 350 -17.28 -17.49 6.84
CA THR A 350 -17.93 -18.10 5.68
C THR A 350 -18.44 -19.50 6.02
N LYS A 351 -19.62 -19.83 5.53
CA LYS A 351 -20.23 -21.16 5.69
C LYS A 351 -20.05 -22.04 4.46
N ASN A 352 -19.63 -21.45 3.34
CA ASN A 352 -19.54 -22.10 2.03
C ASN A 352 -20.89 -22.79 1.63
N ILE A 353 -22.01 -22.11 1.95
CA ILE A 353 -23.38 -22.54 1.61
C ILE A 353 -24.02 -21.42 0.79
N LYS A 354 -24.09 -21.64 -0.50
CA LYS A 354 -24.61 -20.66 -1.45
C LYS A 354 -25.99 -20.15 -1.09
N GLY A 355 -26.12 -18.83 -1.01
CA GLY A 355 -27.36 -18.15 -0.70
C GLY A 355 -27.50 -17.74 0.76
N ASP A 356 -26.51 -18.05 1.60
CA ASP A 356 -26.47 -17.59 2.99
C ASP A 356 -26.11 -16.10 3.10
N ASP A 357 -26.22 -15.55 4.28
CA ASP A 357 -26.02 -14.13 4.57
C ASP A 357 -24.54 -13.72 4.66
N ASP A 358 -23.63 -14.67 4.62
CA ASP A 358 -22.18 -14.45 4.56
C ASP A 358 -21.64 -14.32 3.12
N ASP A 359 -22.42 -14.64 2.09
CA ASP A 359 -22.04 -14.42 0.70
C ASP A 359 -21.74 -12.94 0.43
N ARG A 360 -20.57 -12.66 -0.12
CA ARG A 360 -20.19 -11.29 -0.48
C ARG A 360 -20.98 -10.80 -1.70
N TRP A 361 -21.14 -9.49 -1.76
CA TRP A 361 -21.87 -8.84 -2.85
C TRP A 361 -20.94 -8.27 -3.90
N VAL A 362 -21.32 -8.52 -5.16
CA VAL A 362 -20.65 -7.94 -6.32
C VAL A 362 -21.28 -6.60 -6.64
N PHE A 363 -20.46 -5.56 -6.60
CA PHE A 363 -20.83 -4.22 -7.05
C PHE A 363 -20.22 -3.96 -8.42
N THR A 364 -20.97 -3.29 -9.30
CA THR A 364 -20.50 -2.78 -10.59
C THR A 364 -20.64 -1.26 -10.64
N GLU A 365 -19.85 -0.62 -11.47
CA GLU A 365 -19.88 0.83 -11.67
C GLU A 365 -19.59 1.18 -13.13
N ASP A 366 -19.79 2.44 -13.46
CA ASP A 366 -19.35 3.07 -14.71
C ASP A 366 -18.22 4.05 -14.35
N ASN A 367 -16.97 3.66 -14.59
CA ASN A 367 -15.80 4.45 -14.20
C ASN A 367 -14.69 4.35 -15.24
N PRO A 368 -14.73 5.18 -16.30
CA PRO A 368 -13.78 5.13 -17.38
C PRO A 368 -12.30 5.18 -16.99
N PRO A 369 -11.84 6.04 -16.04
CA PRO A 369 -10.45 6.02 -15.60
C PRO A 369 -10.02 4.67 -15.01
N ARG A 370 -10.87 4.03 -14.18
CA ARG A 370 -10.57 2.74 -13.58
C ARG A 370 -10.57 1.62 -14.62
N GLU A 371 -11.53 1.62 -15.54
CA GLU A 371 -11.59 0.64 -16.63
C GLU A 371 -10.33 0.68 -17.49
N LEU A 372 -9.87 1.87 -17.87
CA LEU A 372 -8.66 2.05 -18.67
C LEU A 372 -7.37 1.72 -17.89
N THR A 373 -7.32 2.04 -16.60
CA THR A 373 -6.20 1.64 -15.74
C THR A 373 -6.12 0.12 -15.63
N THR A 374 -7.27 -0.54 -15.42
CA THR A 374 -7.32 -2.01 -15.40
C THR A 374 -6.94 -2.63 -16.74
N ALA A 375 -7.27 -1.98 -17.86
CA ALA A 375 -6.82 -2.43 -19.18
C ALA A 375 -5.28 -2.47 -19.30
N ALA A 376 -4.58 -1.45 -18.77
CA ALA A 376 -3.12 -1.46 -18.71
C ALA A 376 -2.58 -2.62 -17.86
N GLN A 377 -3.20 -2.82 -16.70
CA GLN A 377 -2.81 -3.86 -15.74
C GLN A 377 -3.02 -5.27 -16.29
N LEU A 378 -4.14 -5.49 -16.98
CA LEU A 378 -4.44 -6.73 -17.69
C LEU A 378 -3.44 -7.01 -18.82
N ALA A 379 -3.05 -6.00 -19.60
CA ALA A 379 -2.09 -6.15 -20.69
C ALA A 379 -0.70 -6.56 -20.18
N ALA A 380 -0.22 -5.96 -19.09
CA ALA A 380 1.04 -6.32 -18.48
C ALA A 380 0.99 -7.74 -17.86
N SER A 381 -0.08 -8.06 -17.14
CA SER A 381 -0.27 -9.38 -16.53
C SER A 381 -0.37 -10.48 -17.59
N SER A 382 -1.07 -10.22 -18.72
CA SER A 382 -1.09 -11.11 -19.87
C SER A 382 0.32 -11.42 -20.38
N ARG A 383 1.14 -10.41 -20.54
CA ARG A 383 2.53 -10.55 -21.00
C ARG A 383 3.38 -11.40 -20.05
N ALA A 384 3.21 -11.20 -18.74
CA ALA A 384 3.90 -11.98 -17.70
C ALA A 384 3.44 -13.46 -17.68
N LEU A 385 2.15 -13.71 -17.87
CA LEU A 385 1.58 -15.07 -17.84
C LEU A 385 1.82 -15.87 -19.13
N LYS A 386 2.30 -15.25 -20.19
CA LYS A 386 2.59 -15.95 -21.46
C LYS A 386 3.65 -17.03 -21.23
N GLY A 387 3.32 -18.26 -21.60
CA GLY A 387 4.16 -19.44 -21.37
C GLY A 387 4.02 -20.06 -19.97
N PHE A 388 3.26 -19.43 -19.08
CA PHE A 388 2.93 -19.95 -17.75
C PHE A 388 1.47 -20.42 -17.67
N ASN A 389 0.53 -19.57 -18.10
CA ASN A 389 -0.89 -19.88 -18.29
C ASN A 389 -1.40 -19.14 -19.54
N ASP A 390 -1.26 -19.78 -20.70
CA ASP A 390 -1.55 -19.15 -22.00
C ASP A 390 -3.04 -18.83 -22.18
N GLU A 391 -3.94 -19.63 -21.62
CA GLU A 391 -5.37 -19.38 -21.71
C GLU A 391 -5.76 -18.12 -20.94
N LEU A 392 -5.33 -18.00 -19.69
CA LEU A 392 -5.59 -16.83 -18.87
C LEU A 392 -4.90 -15.58 -19.44
N SER A 393 -3.68 -15.73 -19.96
CA SER A 393 -2.93 -14.69 -20.68
C SER A 393 -3.74 -14.16 -21.87
N ALA A 394 -4.27 -15.03 -22.71
CA ALA A 394 -5.06 -14.65 -23.88
C ALA A 394 -6.36 -13.92 -23.48
N HIS A 395 -7.09 -14.42 -22.49
CA HIS A 395 -8.31 -13.79 -21.99
C HIS A 395 -8.05 -12.42 -21.33
N ALA A 396 -6.94 -12.28 -20.62
CA ALA A 396 -6.54 -10.99 -20.04
C ALA A 396 -6.23 -9.95 -21.14
N LEU A 397 -5.53 -10.36 -22.21
CA LEU A 397 -5.24 -9.48 -23.34
C LEU A 397 -6.52 -9.07 -24.09
N GLU A 398 -7.41 -10.03 -24.36
CA GLU A 398 -8.70 -9.76 -24.99
C GLU A 398 -9.50 -8.72 -24.19
N ALA A 399 -9.62 -8.90 -22.88
CA ALA A 399 -10.30 -7.95 -22.00
C ALA A 399 -9.62 -6.57 -22.02
N ALA A 400 -8.27 -6.52 -21.98
CA ALA A 400 -7.51 -5.27 -22.05
C ALA A 400 -7.79 -4.50 -23.35
N GLN A 401 -7.76 -5.20 -24.50
CA GLN A 401 -8.00 -4.60 -25.82
C GLN A 401 -9.46 -4.13 -25.96
N GLU A 402 -10.41 -4.90 -25.45
CA GLU A 402 -11.82 -4.50 -25.46
C GLU A 402 -12.07 -3.27 -24.60
N LEU A 403 -11.61 -3.24 -23.34
CA LEU A 403 -11.70 -2.08 -22.46
C LEU A 403 -11.08 -0.84 -23.10
N TYR A 404 -9.88 -0.95 -23.68
CA TYR A 404 -9.24 0.15 -24.39
C TYR A 404 -10.10 0.69 -25.54
N ARG A 405 -10.76 -0.19 -26.28
CA ARG A 405 -11.57 0.14 -27.46
C ARG A 405 -12.91 0.78 -27.11
N VAL A 406 -13.60 0.24 -26.06
CA VAL A 406 -14.99 0.64 -25.78
C VAL A 406 -15.10 1.75 -24.74
N THR A 407 -14.11 1.87 -23.86
CA THR A 407 -14.17 2.86 -22.77
C THR A 407 -13.94 4.28 -23.30
N ARG A 408 -14.85 5.18 -22.95
CA ARG A 408 -14.83 6.57 -23.38
C ARG A 408 -13.79 7.38 -22.60
N VAL A 409 -13.32 8.47 -23.23
CA VAL A 409 -12.40 9.43 -22.62
C VAL A 409 -13.14 10.76 -22.50
N GLU A 410 -13.49 11.15 -21.29
CA GLU A 410 -14.29 12.34 -21.03
C GLU A 410 -13.49 13.44 -20.31
N ASP A 411 -12.37 13.09 -19.69
CA ASP A 411 -11.53 14.01 -18.94
C ASP A 411 -10.04 13.61 -18.99
N ASP A 412 -9.20 14.44 -18.37
CA ASP A 412 -7.74 14.24 -18.31
C ASP A 412 -7.35 12.98 -17.51
N LYS A 413 -8.18 12.54 -16.57
CA LYS A 413 -7.91 11.31 -15.80
C LYS A 413 -8.12 10.07 -16.69
N ALA A 414 -9.21 10.03 -17.43
CA ALA A 414 -9.47 8.98 -18.40
C ALA A 414 -8.42 9.00 -19.53
N LEU A 415 -7.99 10.17 -20.00
CA LEU A 415 -6.92 10.29 -21.01
C LEU A 415 -5.59 9.75 -20.45
N SER A 416 -5.23 10.10 -19.24
CA SER A 416 -4.02 9.56 -18.56
C SER A 416 -4.05 8.05 -18.46
N ALA A 417 -5.19 7.49 -18.06
CA ALA A 417 -5.39 6.04 -17.97
C ALA A 417 -5.34 5.38 -19.36
N LYS A 418 -5.88 6.02 -20.41
CA LYS A 418 -5.81 5.50 -21.77
C LYS A 418 -4.40 5.52 -22.35
N ILE A 419 -3.60 6.52 -22.00
CA ILE A 419 -2.16 6.57 -22.33
C ILE A 419 -1.44 5.40 -21.65
N HIS A 420 -1.74 5.12 -20.39
CA HIS A 420 -1.18 3.96 -19.69
C HIS A 420 -1.57 2.64 -20.38
N ALA A 421 -2.84 2.46 -20.70
CA ALA A 421 -3.31 1.28 -21.43
C ALA A 421 -2.64 1.14 -22.80
N ALA A 422 -2.51 2.23 -23.55
CA ALA A 422 -1.81 2.22 -24.84
C ALA A 422 -0.35 1.82 -24.71
N ALA A 423 0.36 2.30 -23.68
CA ALA A 423 1.75 1.95 -23.44
C ALA A 423 1.92 0.44 -23.16
N GLU A 424 1.11 -0.11 -22.25
CA GLU A 424 1.21 -1.54 -21.91
C GLU A 424 0.70 -2.45 -23.05
N LEU A 425 -0.34 -2.05 -23.78
CA LEU A 425 -0.79 -2.77 -24.98
C LEU A 425 0.24 -2.73 -26.10
N LEU A 426 0.91 -1.60 -26.32
CA LEU A 426 2.03 -1.51 -27.28
C LEU A 426 3.16 -2.48 -26.90
N LEU A 427 3.55 -2.50 -25.63
CA LEU A 427 4.58 -3.42 -25.12
C LEU A 427 4.18 -4.89 -25.26
N THR A 428 2.90 -5.20 -25.20
CA THR A 428 2.38 -6.58 -25.28
C THR A 428 2.18 -7.05 -26.72
N THR A 429 1.64 -6.18 -27.59
CA THR A 429 1.21 -6.58 -28.95
C THR A 429 2.09 -6.03 -30.06
N GLY A 430 2.75 -4.89 -29.84
CA GLY A 430 3.49 -4.18 -30.88
C GLY A 430 2.62 -3.48 -31.93
N GLU A 431 1.30 -3.38 -31.70
CA GLU A 431 0.35 -2.86 -32.71
C GLU A 431 0.46 -1.33 -32.89
N GLU A 432 0.43 -0.90 -34.15
CA GLU A 432 0.62 0.50 -34.55
C GLU A 432 -0.45 1.45 -33.98
N VAL A 433 -1.65 0.99 -33.74
CA VAL A 433 -2.72 1.81 -33.18
C VAL A 433 -2.37 2.40 -31.82
N TYR A 434 -1.69 1.62 -30.98
CA TYR A 434 -1.26 2.08 -29.65
C TYR A 434 -0.04 3.01 -29.74
N ARG A 435 0.87 2.72 -30.68
CA ARG A 435 2.02 3.58 -30.96
C ARG A 435 1.58 4.94 -31.44
N SER A 436 0.71 5.00 -32.44
CA SER A 436 0.15 6.25 -32.98
C SER A 436 -0.55 7.07 -31.90
N PHE A 437 -1.34 6.42 -31.04
CA PHE A 437 -2.01 7.09 -29.92
C PHE A 437 -1.02 7.75 -28.95
N LEU A 438 0.09 7.10 -28.63
CA LEU A 438 1.13 7.69 -27.75
C LEU A 438 1.81 8.89 -28.43
N LEU A 439 2.11 8.82 -29.73
CA LEU A 439 2.69 9.93 -30.49
C LEU A 439 1.75 11.14 -30.55
N GLU A 440 0.47 10.92 -30.82
CA GLU A 440 -0.56 11.96 -30.84
C GLU A 440 -0.71 12.69 -29.50
N ASN A 441 -0.46 11.99 -28.40
CA ASN A 441 -0.62 12.53 -27.06
C ASN A 441 0.71 12.95 -26.39
N LEU A 442 1.81 13.05 -27.13
CA LEU A 442 3.13 13.41 -26.59
C LEU A 442 3.11 14.70 -25.78
N ASN A 443 2.44 15.74 -26.26
CA ASN A 443 2.34 17.03 -25.56
C ASN A 443 1.63 16.89 -24.20
N PHE A 444 0.59 16.07 -24.14
CA PHE A 444 -0.12 15.80 -22.88
C PHE A 444 0.77 15.00 -21.92
N ILE A 445 1.50 14.01 -22.40
CA ILE A 445 2.47 13.22 -21.63
C ILE A 445 3.55 14.11 -21.04
N ALA A 446 4.17 14.97 -21.87
CA ALA A 446 5.23 15.87 -21.44
C ALA A 446 4.74 16.89 -20.39
N LYS A 447 3.53 17.41 -20.53
CA LYS A 447 2.90 18.31 -19.56
C LYS A 447 2.60 17.61 -18.23
N ASN A 448 2.25 16.34 -18.27
CA ASN A 448 1.90 15.51 -17.10
C ASN A 448 3.04 14.52 -16.74
N ILE A 449 4.28 14.91 -16.96
CA ILE A 449 5.46 14.05 -16.84
C ILE A 449 5.59 13.40 -15.46
N LYS A 450 5.16 14.10 -14.41
CA LYS A 450 5.18 13.61 -13.04
C LYS A 450 4.42 12.27 -12.87
N ASN A 451 3.29 12.14 -13.55
CA ASN A 451 2.41 10.97 -13.46
C ASN A 451 2.61 9.98 -14.62
N LEU A 452 2.94 10.49 -15.81
CA LEU A 452 3.01 9.68 -17.04
C LEU A 452 4.44 9.38 -17.50
N GLY A 453 5.45 10.04 -16.92
CA GLY A 453 6.83 9.92 -17.38
C GLY A 453 7.39 8.51 -17.28
N TRP A 454 7.15 7.81 -16.20
CA TRP A 454 7.61 6.44 -16.00
C TRP A 454 6.91 5.44 -16.97
N ILE A 455 5.62 5.65 -17.26
CA ILE A 455 4.84 4.87 -18.20
C ILE A 455 5.41 5.05 -19.62
N ALA A 456 5.57 6.31 -20.05
CA ALA A 456 6.10 6.63 -21.35
C ALA A 456 7.56 6.16 -21.52
N ALA A 457 8.39 6.26 -20.47
CA ALA A 457 9.76 5.81 -20.48
C ALA A 457 9.88 4.29 -20.72
N ARG A 458 8.99 3.49 -20.17
CA ARG A 458 8.93 2.04 -20.44
C ARG A 458 8.65 1.75 -21.92
N ALA A 459 7.78 2.54 -22.53
CA ALA A 459 7.35 2.36 -23.91
C ALA A 459 8.31 2.98 -24.96
N VAL A 460 9.27 3.81 -24.58
CA VAL A 460 10.16 4.55 -25.51
C VAL A 460 10.76 3.68 -26.60
N LYS A 461 11.29 2.51 -26.23
CA LYS A 461 11.92 1.60 -27.21
C LYS A 461 10.90 1.03 -28.20
N ALA A 462 9.69 0.73 -27.74
CA ALA A 462 8.60 0.21 -28.58
C ALA A 462 8.00 1.30 -29.48
N VAL A 463 7.91 2.53 -28.97
CA VAL A 463 7.49 3.73 -29.75
C VAL A 463 8.48 3.99 -30.87
N ASN A 464 9.79 3.83 -30.61
CA ASN A 464 10.87 3.97 -31.59
C ASN A 464 10.77 5.24 -32.44
N ASP A 465 10.67 6.39 -31.79
CA ASP A 465 10.55 7.71 -32.42
C ASP A 465 11.50 8.72 -31.74
N ALA A 466 12.40 9.33 -32.50
CA ALA A 466 13.43 10.21 -31.97
C ALA A 466 12.85 11.51 -31.39
N HIS A 467 11.74 12.02 -31.95
CA HIS A 467 11.08 13.22 -31.44
C HIS A 467 10.42 12.92 -30.11
N PHE A 468 9.71 11.81 -30.01
CA PHE A 468 9.08 11.35 -28.76
C PHE A 468 10.12 11.20 -27.65
N GLU A 469 11.23 10.51 -27.91
CA GLU A 469 12.30 10.34 -26.93
C GLU A 469 12.92 11.68 -26.51
N SER A 470 13.17 12.59 -27.45
CA SER A 470 13.75 13.91 -27.16
C SER A 470 12.87 14.77 -26.25
N GLU A 471 11.57 14.85 -26.57
CA GLU A 471 10.63 15.65 -25.77
C GLU A 471 10.42 15.04 -24.37
N LEU A 472 10.31 13.71 -24.29
CA LEU A 472 10.22 13.01 -23.01
C LEU A 472 11.47 13.29 -22.13
N ARG A 473 12.68 13.21 -22.70
CA ARG A 473 13.93 13.51 -21.99
C ARG A 473 13.96 14.95 -21.46
N LYS A 474 13.53 15.92 -22.24
CA LYS A 474 13.44 17.33 -21.78
C LYS A 474 12.50 17.47 -20.59
N ALA A 475 11.30 16.90 -20.69
CA ALA A 475 10.32 16.95 -19.61
C ALA A 475 10.84 16.22 -18.34
N MET A 476 11.48 15.08 -18.49
CA MET A 476 12.08 14.34 -17.37
C MET A 476 13.25 15.08 -16.71
N GLN A 477 14.05 15.85 -17.48
CA GLN A 477 15.12 16.69 -16.91
C GLN A 477 14.53 17.80 -16.03
N THR A 478 13.41 18.40 -16.43
CA THR A 478 12.70 19.39 -15.61
C THR A 478 12.18 18.75 -14.33
N LEU A 479 11.52 17.60 -14.43
CA LEU A 479 11.06 16.86 -13.26
C LEU A 479 12.21 16.49 -12.32
N LYS A 480 13.36 16.05 -12.87
CA LYS A 480 14.55 15.75 -12.06
C LYS A 480 14.99 16.93 -11.21
N GLN A 481 14.99 18.14 -11.77
CA GLN A 481 15.35 19.35 -11.03
C GLN A 481 14.37 19.60 -9.85
N GLU A 482 13.09 19.39 -10.05
CA GLU A 482 12.09 19.47 -8.96
C GLU A 482 12.34 18.42 -7.90
N LEU A 483 12.60 17.17 -8.28
CA LEU A 483 12.90 16.08 -7.35
C LEU A 483 14.21 16.30 -6.58
N ASP A 484 15.23 16.85 -7.23
CA ASP A 484 16.50 17.21 -6.58
C ASP A 484 16.28 18.31 -5.51
N GLN A 485 15.40 19.29 -5.79
CA GLN A 485 15.01 20.32 -4.81
C GLN A 485 14.26 19.70 -3.62
N LEU A 486 13.27 18.86 -3.89
CA LEU A 486 12.51 18.16 -2.85
C LEU A 486 13.43 17.28 -1.98
N SER A 487 14.40 16.61 -2.58
CA SER A 487 15.38 15.80 -1.85
C SER A 487 16.21 16.62 -0.85
N ALA A 488 16.35 17.93 -1.07
CA ALA A 488 17.05 18.82 -0.14
C ALA A 488 16.18 19.33 1.01
N GLU A 489 14.87 19.14 0.96
CA GLU A 489 13.93 19.60 1.99
C GLU A 489 13.92 18.74 3.26
N THR A 490 14.46 17.52 3.18
CA THR A 490 14.56 16.61 4.32
C THR A 490 15.98 16.08 4.51
N PRO A 491 16.40 15.78 5.74
CA PRO A 491 17.73 15.23 6.01
C PRO A 491 17.96 13.86 5.35
N TYR A 492 16.88 13.19 5.00
CA TYR A 492 16.88 11.84 4.42
C TYR A 492 17.07 11.82 2.89
N GLY A 493 17.03 12.99 2.24
CA GLY A 493 17.15 13.08 0.79
C GLY A 493 15.97 12.47 0.03
N ILE A 494 14.77 12.52 0.59
CA ILE A 494 13.57 11.93 0.00
C ILE A 494 12.98 12.89 -1.04
N PRO A 495 12.87 12.50 -2.32
CA PRO A 495 12.34 13.35 -3.39
C PRO A 495 10.81 13.42 -3.38
N TYR A 496 10.22 13.69 -2.23
CA TYR A 496 8.77 13.73 -2.03
C TYR A 496 8.41 14.72 -0.91
N HIS A 497 7.29 15.40 -1.05
CA HIS A 497 6.81 16.25 0.04
C HIS A 497 6.41 15.40 1.23
N PRO A 498 6.95 15.67 2.41
CA PRO A 498 6.37 15.18 3.64
C PRO A 498 5.01 15.86 3.79
N TYR A 499 3.97 15.11 3.93
CA TYR A 499 2.54 15.47 4.03
C TYR A 499 2.18 16.97 4.09
#